data_d1cf6012fc53f2970012e3017d0b577c
#
_entry.id   d1cf6012fc53f2970012e3017d0b577c
#
_cell.length_a   1.000
_cell.length_b   1.000
_cell.length_c   1.000
_cell.angle_alpha   90.00
_cell.angle_beta   90.00
_cell.angle_gamma   90.00
#
_symmetry.space_group_name_H-M   'P 1'
#
loop_
_entity.id
_entity.type
_entity.pdbx_description
1 polymer ?
#
loop_
_entity_poly.entity_id
_entity_poly.type
_entity_poly.pdbx_seq_one_letter_code
_entity_poly.pdbx_strand_id
1 'polypeptide(L)'
;MDNQLKRNTLFNPSGDIELRLRRMIGGNTTNLNDFNNMKYSWVSDWYRQAMNNFWIPEEINLSQDFKDYPRLEKAERTAYDKILSFLVFLDSLQSNNLPTLSEYITANEVNLCLHIQAFQECIHSQSYSYMLDTICSPEERNDILYQWKTDEHLLNRNKFIGDCYNEFHEKRDKFSLMKTLIANFILEGIYFYSGFMFFYNLSRNGKMSGSAQEIRYINRDENTHLWLFRSIILELQTEEPDMFTPEKVKVYEDMMREGVRQEIAWGQYVIGNDVQGLNAQMVSDYIRYLGNLRWSGLGFGFLYDDNQKEPENMKWVGQYSNANMVKTDFFEAKSTAYAKSTALVDDL
;
A
#
# COMPACT_ATOMS: atom_id res chain seq x y z
N MET A 1 -31.07 -2.50 -14.12
CA MET A 1 -30.69 -3.38 -13.01
C MET A 1 -30.04 -2.51 -11.93
N ASP A 2 -30.37 -2.76 -10.68
CA ASP A 2 -29.94 -1.92 -9.55
C ASP A 2 -28.42 -2.01 -9.40
N ASN A 3 -27.70 -0.97 -9.81
CA ASN A 3 -26.25 -0.89 -9.75
C ASN A 3 -25.76 -0.59 -8.32
N GLN A 4 -26.68 -0.34 -7.39
CA GLN A 4 -26.36 0.00 -6.01
C GLN A 4 -25.94 -1.24 -5.21
N LEU A 5 -24.85 -1.11 -4.49
CA LEU A 5 -24.38 -2.11 -3.55
C LEU A 5 -25.09 -1.96 -2.21
N LYS A 6 -25.44 -3.08 -1.61
CA LYS A 6 -26.03 -3.11 -0.27
C LYS A 6 -24.93 -3.38 0.76
N ARG A 7 -24.99 -2.65 1.85
CA ARG A 7 -24.14 -2.90 3.02
C ARG A 7 -24.44 -4.29 3.60
N ASN A 8 -23.40 -5.00 4.01
CA ASN A 8 -23.54 -6.31 4.63
C ASN A 8 -24.33 -6.24 5.92
N THR A 9 -25.27 -7.19 6.10
CA THR A 9 -25.98 -7.37 7.37
C THR A 9 -25.10 -8.23 8.30
N LEU A 10 -24.69 -7.71 9.44
CA LEU A 10 -23.73 -8.40 10.34
C LEU A 10 -24.23 -9.77 10.83
N PHE A 11 -25.49 -9.87 11.21
CA PHE A 11 -26.10 -11.14 11.63
C PHE A 11 -27.12 -11.58 10.58
N ASN A 12 -26.77 -12.61 9.80
CA ASN A 12 -27.60 -13.14 8.73
C ASN A 12 -27.68 -14.67 8.78
N PRO A 13 -28.62 -15.22 9.56
CA PRO A 13 -28.79 -16.68 9.68
C PRO A 13 -29.32 -17.35 8.41
N SER A 14 -29.82 -16.58 7.43
CA SER A 14 -30.24 -17.06 6.12
C SER A 14 -29.19 -16.93 5.04
N GLY A 15 -27.95 -16.59 5.42
CA GLY A 15 -26.83 -16.45 4.47
C GLY A 15 -26.44 -17.80 3.84
N ASP A 16 -25.83 -17.72 2.68
CA ASP A 16 -25.42 -18.89 1.90
C ASP A 16 -24.22 -19.59 2.55
N ILE A 17 -24.30 -20.91 2.69
CA ILE A 17 -23.23 -21.76 3.24
C ILE A 17 -22.40 -22.43 2.13
N GLU A 18 -22.96 -22.57 0.92
CA GLU A 18 -22.29 -23.21 -0.19
C GLU A 18 -21.24 -22.30 -0.83
N LEU A 19 -20.00 -22.76 -1.01
CA LEU A 19 -18.91 -22.00 -1.60
C LEU A 19 -19.24 -21.42 -2.99
N ARG A 20 -19.95 -22.19 -3.83
CA ARG A 20 -20.32 -21.76 -5.19
C ARG A 20 -21.25 -20.54 -5.23
N LEU A 21 -21.99 -20.27 -4.14
CA LEU A 21 -22.92 -19.13 -4.02
C LEU A 21 -22.23 -17.88 -3.47
N ARG A 22 -21.07 -18.04 -2.84
CA ARG A 22 -20.32 -16.89 -2.34
C ARG A 22 -19.83 -16.03 -3.49
N ARG A 23 -19.83 -14.73 -3.28
CA ARG A 23 -19.40 -13.74 -4.28
C ARG A 23 -18.53 -12.67 -3.60
N MET A 24 -17.67 -12.04 -4.41
CA MET A 24 -16.85 -10.91 -3.94
C MET A 24 -17.75 -9.78 -3.45
N ILE A 25 -18.76 -9.42 -4.24
CA ILE A 25 -19.77 -8.42 -3.92
C ILE A 25 -21.19 -8.93 -4.19
N GLY A 26 -22.19 -8.39 -3.51
CA GLY A 26 -23.60 -8.71 -3.75
C GLY A 26 -24.03 -10.14 -3.41
N GLY A 27 -23.20 -10.90 -2.69
CA GLY A 27 -23.54 -12.23 -2.18
C GLY A 27 -24.36 -12.15 -0.91
N ASN A 28 -25.07 -13.26 -0.60
CA ASN A 28 -25.84 -13.42 0.64
C ASN A 28 -24.97 -14.10 1.71
N THR A 29 -24.08 -13.34 2.34
CA THR A 29 -23.10 -13.88 3.29
C THR A 29 -23.69 -14.11 4.68
N THR A 30 -23.23 -15.17 5.37
CA THR A 30 -23.47 -15.38 6.82
C THR A 30 -22.55 -14.56 7.70
N ASN A 31 -21.49 -13.98 7.15
CA ASN A 31 -20.34 -13.35 7.82
C ASN A 31 -19.51 -14.30 8.73
N LEU A 32 -19.69 -15.62 8.60
CA LEU A 32 -18.86 -16.57 9.32
C LEU A 32 -17.45 -16.65 8.73
N ASN A 33 -16.44 -16.51 9.57
CA ASN A 33 -15.04 -16.75 9.23
C ASN A 33 -14.76 -18.26 9.24
N ASP A 34 -14.82 -18.91 8.07
CA ASP A 34 -14.54 -20.34 7.92
C ASP A 34 -13.22 -20.53 7.18
N PHE A 35 -12.15 -20.71 7.94
CA PHE A 35 -10.78 -20.90 7.40
C PHE A 35 -10.58 -22.25 6.69
N ASN A 36 -11.51 -23.20 6.85
CA ASN A 36 -11.41 -24.50 6.21
C ASN A 36 -12.12 -24.55 4.84
N ASN A 37 -13.04 -23.60 4.58
CA ASN A 37 -13.88 -23.56 3.39
C ASN A 37 -13.86 -22.15 2.77
N MET A 38 -12.74 -21.77 2.15
CA MET A 38 -12.58 -20.50 1.43
C MET A 38 -12.85 -20.70 -0.06
N LYS A 39 -13.69 -19.86 -0.66
CA LYS A 39 -13.88 -19.80 -2.12
C LYS A 39 -12.62 -19.27 -2.82
N TYR A 40 -12.05 -18.21 -2.27
CA TYR A 40 -10.88 -17.53 -2.83
C TYR A 40 -9.61 -18.09 -2.18
N SER A 41 -9.07 -19.18 -2.75
CA SER A 41 -7.96 -19.95 -2.18
C SER A 41 -6.69 -19.11 -1.91
N TRP A 42 -6.45 -18.08 -2.70
CA TRP A 42 -5.31 -17.17 -2.53
C TRP A 42 -5.34 -16.40 -1.18
N VAL A 43 -6.51 -16.26 -0.56
CA VAL A 43 -6.66 -15.61 0.75
C VAL A 43 -5.83 -16.30 1.83
N SER A 44 -5.79 -17.63 1.84
CA SER A 44 -5.01 -18.37 2.85
C SER A 44 -3.52 -18.02 2.80
N ASP A 45 -2.95 -17.92 1.60
CA ASP A 45 -1.53 -17.59 1.42
C ASP A 45 -1.28 -16.11 1.73
N TRP A 46 -2.17 -15.23 1.29
CA TRP A 46 -2.11 -13.81 1.60
C TRP A 46 -2.17 -13.58 3.12
N TYR A 47 -3.15 -14.20 3.80
CA TYR A 47 -3.34 -14.08 5.24
C TYR A 47 -2.07 -14.49 6.02
N ARG A 48 -1.49 -15.65 5.66
CA ARG A 48 -0.25 -16.14 6.29
C ARG A 48 0.93 -15.18 6.03
N GLN A 49 1.04 -14.66 4.81
CA GLN A 49 2.09 -13.71 4.46
C GLN A 49 1.95 -12.43 5.28
N ALA A 50 0.76 -11.86 5.37
CA ALA A 50 0.50 -10.65 6.15
C ALA A 50 0.77 -10.84 7.65
N MET A 51 0.34 -11.98 8.23
CA MET A 51 0.64 -12.32 9.62
C MET A 51 2.15 -12.50 9.87
N ASN A 52 2.87 -13.08 8.91
CA ASN A 52 4.33 -13.22 9.01
C ASN A 52 5.07 -11.87 8.85
N ASN A 53 4.43 -10.90 8.25
CA ASN A 53 4.99 -9.55 8.06
C ASN A 53 4.87 -8.67 9.31
N PHE A 54 4.30 -9.15 10.41
CA PHE A 54 4.16 -8.36 11.63
C PHE A 54 5.49 -7.79 12.12
N TRP A 55 5.49 -6.52 12.48
CA TRP A 55 6.61 -5.78 13.03
C TRP A 55 6.09 -4.58 13.85
N ILE A 56 6.95 -3.96 14.64
CA ILE A 56 6.68 -2.72 15.36
C ILE A 56 7.83 -1.72 15.13
N PRO A 57 7.53 -0.42 15.03
CA PRO A 57 8.55 0.60 14.72
C PRO A 57 9.72 0.63 15.72
N GLU A 58 9.44 0.41 16.99
CA GLU A 58 10.43 0.47 18.07
C GLU A 58 11.50 -0.64 18.00
N GLU A 59 11.32 -1.65 17.14
CA GLU A 59 12.35 -2.65 16.86
C GLU A 59 13.52 -2.06 16.03
N ILE A 60 13.31 -0.89 15.41
CA ILE A 60 14.30 -0.25 14.55
C ILE A 60 15.04 0.86 15.28
N ASN A 61 16.36 0.81 15.24
CA ASN A 61 17.21 1.79 15.90
C ASN A 61 17.45 3.03 15.01
N LEU A 62 16.90 4.17 15.41
CA LEU A 62 17.04 5.47 14.73
C LEU A 62 18.15 6.38 15.31
N SER A 63 19.02 5.88 16.20
CA SER A 63 20.03 6.70 16.86
C SER A 63 21.06 7.30 15.88
N GLN A 64 21.32 6.63 14.75
CA GLN A 64 22.17 7.18 13.71
C GLN A 64 21.41 8.23 12.88
N ASP A 65 20.15 8.01 12.59
CA ASP A 65 19.28 8.93 11.85
C ASP A 65 19.13 10.28 12.57
N PHE A 66 19.04 10.27 13.90
CA PHE A 66 19.09 11.48 14.72
C PHE A 66 20.34 12.34 14.49
N LYS A 67 21.50 11.69 14.22
CA LYS A 67 22.76 12.38 13.94
C LYS A 67 22.90 12.79 12.48
N ASP A 68 22.30 12.01 11.58
CA ASP A 68 22.39 12.23 10.13
C ASP A 68 21.45 13.35 9.67
N TYR A 69 20.22 13.39 10.20
CA TYR A 69 19.17 14.31 9.77
C TYR A 69 19.60 15.79 9.76
N PRO A 70 20.24 16.35 10.81
CA PRO A 70 20.71 17.74 10.76
C PRO A 70 21.90 17.96 9.80
N ARG A 71 22.50 16.89 9.27
CA ARG A 71 23.63 16.94 8.34
C ARG A 71 23.23 16.65 6.89
N LEU A 72 21.95 16.35 6.65
CA LEU A 72 21.43 16.20 5.30
C LEU A 72 21.64 17.48 4.51
N GLU A 73 22.01 17.35 3.24
CA GLU A 73 22.00 18.47 2.31
C GLU A 73 20.60 19.08 2.23
N LYS A 74 20.50 20.37 1.95
CA LYS A 74 19.22 21.08 1.93
C LYS A 74 18.18 20.40 1.04
N ALA A 75 18.57 19.92 -0.13
CA ALA A 75 17.68 19.21 -1.05
C ALA A 75 17.20 17.89 -0.45
N GLU A 76 18.10 17.12 0.15
CA GLU A 76 17.78 15.83 0.79
C GLU A 76 16.83 16.03 1.98
N ARG A 77 17.06 17.03 2.82
CA ARG A 77 16.21 17.32 3.98
C ARG A 77 14.82 17.78 3.53
N THR A 78 14.74 18.68 2.55
CA THR A 78 13.45 19.14 2.01
C THR A 78 12.66 17.98 1.40
N ALA A 79 13.33 17.08 0.67
CA ALA A 79 12.70 15.89 0.10
C ALA A 79 12.21 14.94 1.20
N TYR A 80 13.02 14.68 2.23
CA TYR A 80 12.69 13.85 3.38
C TYR A 80 11.40 14.33 4.07
N ASP A 81 11.34 15.62 4.41
CA ASP A 81 10.21 16.22 5.12
C ASP A 81 8.92 16.15 4.30
N LYS A 82 8.99 16.49 3.01
CA LYS A 82 7.83 16.47 2.11
C LYS A 82 7.33 15.04 1.83
N ILE A 83 8.24 14.09 1.67
CA ILE A 83 7.87 12.69 1.45
C ILE A 83 7.19 12.12 2.70
N LEU A 84 7.72 12.37 3.90
CA LEU A 84 7.06 11.93 5.14
C LEU A 84 5.67 12.58 5.31
N SER A 85 5.54 13.89 5.06
CA SER A 85 4.24 14.57 5.10
C SER A 85 3.20 13.89 4.19
N PHE A 86 3.63 13.42 3.02
CA PHE A 86 2.78 12.71 2.09
C PHE A 86 2.37 11.32 2.58
N LEU A 87 3.35 10.51 3.00
CA LEU A 87 3.14 9.13 3.44
C LEU A 87 2.19 9.09 4.65
N VAL A 88 2.44 9.89 5.67
CA VAL A 88 1.58 9.95 6.89
C VAL A 88 0.11 10.16 6.56
N PHE A 89 -0.18 11.08 5.63
CA PHE A 89 -1.57 11.39 5.31
C PHE A 89 -2.24 10.29 4.48
N LEU A 90 -1.54 9.69 3.51
CA LEU A 90 -2.10 8.65 2.68
C LEU A 90 -2.45 7.38 3.46
N ASP A 91 -1.58 6.92 4.35
CA ASP A 91 -1.84 5.74 5.18
C ASP A 91 -2.96 6.02 6.20
N SER A 92 -3.05 7.27 6.69
CA SER A 92 -4.21 7.69 7.50
C SER A 92 -5.52 7.67 6.70
N LEU A 93 -5.50 8.10 5.44
CA LEU A 93 -6.68 8.04 4.55
C LEU A 93 -7.05 6.58 4.24
N GLN A 94 -6.06 5.73 4.02
CA GLN A 94 -6.23 4.32 3.71
C GLN A 94 -6.82 3.56 4.90
N SER A 95 -6.26 3.70 6.11
CA SER A 95 -6.78 3.06 7.32
C SER A 95 -8.24 3.42 7.61
N ASN A 96 -8.67 4.64 7.25
CA ASN A 96 -10.06 5.08 7.39
C ASN A 96 -10.98 4.55 6.26
N ASN A 97 -10.47 4.33 5.05
CA ASN A 97 -11.27 3.87 3.91
C ASN A 97 -11.53 2.35 3.93
N LEU A 98 -10.54 1.54 4.32
CA LEU A 98 -10.61 0.08 4.27
C LEU A 98 -11.81 -0.51 5.05
N PRO A 99 -12.14 -0.05 6.27
CA PRO A 99 -13.32 -0.51 6.99
C PRO A 99 -14.63 -0.24 6.24
N THR A 100 -14.75 0.90 5.56
CA THR A 100 -15.93 1.21 4.75
C THR A 100 -16.03 0.29 3.53
N LEU A 101 -14.90 0.02 2.87
CA LEU A 101 -14.85 -0.89 1.74
C LEU A 101 -15.30 -2.30 2.14
N SER A 102 -14.86 -2.79 3.33
CA SER A 102 -15.20 -4.10 3.85
C SER A 102 -16.71 -4.30 4.08
N GLU A 103 -17.47 -3.23 4.30
CA GLU A 103 -18.92 -3.30 4.48
C GLU A 103 -19.68 -3.74 3.22
N TYR A 104 -19.05 -3.64 2.04
CA TYR A 104 -19.64 -3.98 0.73
C TYR A 104 -19.01 -5.22 0.09
N ILE A 105 -17.92 -5.73 0.64
CA ILE A 105 -17.32 -7.01 0.25
C ILE A 105 -18.08 -8.13 0.97
N THR A 106 -18.72 -9.02 0.21
CA THR A 106 -19.51 -10.14 0.75
C THR A 106 -18.70 -11.42 0.92
N ALA A 107 -17.49 -11.47 0.36
CA ALA A 107 -16.50 -12.52 0.59
C ALA A 107 -15.85 -12.33 1.96
N ASN A 108 -16.32 -13.07 2.97
CA ASN A 108 -15.91 -12.85 4.35
C ASN A 108 -14.42 -13.11 4.58
N GLU A 109 -13.85 -14.10 3.89
CA GLU A 109 -12.42 -14.37 3.88
C GLU A 109 -11.59 -13.20 3.35
N VAL A 110 -12.09 -12.43 2.37
CA VAL A 110 -11.42 -11.23 1.84
C VAL A 110 -11.50 -10.08 2.84
N ASN A 111 -12.60 -9.98 3.59
CA ASN A 111 -12.73 -8.99 4.67
C ASN A 111 -11.68 -9.18 5.77
N LEU A 112 -11.29 -10.42 6.08
CA LEU A 112 -10.18 -10.68 7.00
C LEU A 112 -8.87 -10.04 6.51
N CYS A 113 -8.61 -10.10 5.20
CA CYS A 113 -7.44 -9.47 4.60
C CYS A 113 -7.50 -7.95 4.70
N LEU A 114 -8.65 -7.34 4.39
CA LEU A 114 -8.86 -5.89 4.50
C LEU A 114 -8.67 -5.38 5.94
N HIS A 115 -9.11 -6.16 6.94
CA HIS A 115 -8.92 -5.79 8.35
C HIS A 115 -7.44 -5.86 8.78
N ILE A 116 -6.69 -6.85 8.28
CA ILE A 116 -5.25 -6.93 8.55
C ILE A 116 -4.53 -5.77 7.86
N GLN A 117 -4.87 -5.47 6.60
CA GLN A 117 -4.30 -4.31 5.92
C GLN A 117 -4.58 -3.02 6.71
N ALA A 118 -5.82 -2.77 7.14
CA ALA A 118 -6.15 -1.59 7.94
C ALA A 118 -5.31 -1.50 9.23
N PHE A 119 -5.01 -2.63 9.86
CA PHE A 119 -4.09 -2.70 11.00
C PHE A 119 -2.64 -2.34 10.58
N GLN A 120 -2.16 -2.86 9.46
CA GLN A 120 -0.81 -2.55 8.96
C GLN A 120 -0.66 -1.05 8.62
N GLU A 121 -1.69 -0.39 8.06
CA GLU A 121 -1.68 1.06 7.85
C GLU A 121 -1.58 1.86 9.17
N CYS A 122 -2.13 1.33 10.27
CA CYS A 122 -1.93 1.92 11.59
C CYS A 122 -0.47 1.79 12.07
N ILE A 123 0.19 0.66 11.80
CA ILE A 123 1.62 0.46 12.09
C ILE A 123 2.48 1.41 11.25
N HIS A 124 2.16 1.59 9.96
CA HIS A 124 2.85 2.55 9.09
C HIS A 124 2.73 3.98 9.64
N SER A 125 1.53 4.41 10.02
CA SER A 125 1.29 5.73 10.63
C SER A 125 2.07 5.90 11.95
N GLN A 126 2.16 4.86 12.79
CA GLN A 126 2.96 4.83 14.01
C GLN A 126 4.45 4.96 13.67
N SER A 127 4.92 4.27 12.62
CA SER A 127 6.30 4.30 12.15
C SER A 127 6.75 5.72 11.77
N TYR A 128 5.96 6.42 10.97
CA TYR A 128 6.29 7.81 10.60
C TYR A 128 6.31 8.73 11.83
N SER A 129 5.41 8.53 12.77
CA SER A 129 5.40 9.29 14.01
C SER A 129 6.65 9.01 14.84
N TYR A 130 7.07 7.76 14.94
CA TYR A 130 8.29 7.34 15.64
C TYR A 130 9.54 7.92 14.97
N MET A 131 9.63 7.90 13.63
CA MET A 131 10.70 8.53 12.89
C MET A 131 10.80 10.03 13.23
N LEU A 132 9.69 10.77 13.11
CA LEU A 132 9.65 12.21 13.35
C LEU A 132 9.93 12.57 14.81
N ASP A 133 9.36 11.85 15.78
CA ASP A 133 9.60 12.08 17.20
C ASP A 133 11.07 11.84 17.59
N THR A 134 11.78 10.97 16.85
CA THR A 134 13.19 10.69 17.11
C THR A 134 14.12 11.74 16.53
N ILE A 135 13.82 12.28 15.33
CA ILE A 135 14.77 13.10 14.57
C ILE A 135 14.48 14.61 14.62
N CYS A 136 13.25 15.01 14.94
CA CYS A 136 12.79 16.40 14.91
C CYS A 136 12.44 16.93 16.30
N SER A 137 12.49 18.26 16.44
CA SER A 137 11.79 18.94 17.54
C SER A 137 10.26 18.82 17.39
N PRO A 138 9.48 18.98 18.49
CA PRO A 138 8.02 18.93 18.39
C PRO A 138 7.41 19.97 17.43
N GLU A 139 8.07 21.12 17.27
CA GLU A 139 7.63 22.17 16.34
C GLU A 139 7.87 21.75 14.89
N GLU A 140 9.09 21.33 14.53
CA GLU A 140 9.44 20.82 13.20
C GLU A 140 8.57 19.62 12.80
N ARG A 141 8.33 18.70 13.75
CA ARG A 141 7.43 17.56 13.53
C ARG A 141 6.04 18.00 13.09
N ASN A 142 5.43 18.99 13.77
CA ASN A 142 4.10 19.47 13.43
C ASN A 142 4.07 20.14 12.05
N ASP A 143 5.11 20.91 11.71
CA ASP A 143 5.24 21.52 10.40
C ASP A 143 5.29 20.46 9.29
N ILE A 144 6.04 19.38 9.48
CA ILE A 144 6.12 18.27 8.54
C ILE A 144 4.77 17.55 8.43
N LEU A 145 4.16 17.16 9.55
CA LEU A 145 2.90 16.39 9.57
C LEU A 145 1.77 17.10 8.82
N TYR A 146 1.71 18.42 8.85
CA TYR A 146 0.63 19.20 8.26
C TYR A 146 1.00 19.94 6.98
N GLN A 147 2.20 19.75 6.44
CA GLN A 147 2.67 20.41 5.21
C GLN A 147 1.78 20.09 4.00
N TRP A 148 1.21 18.87 3.95
CA TRP A 148 0.28 18.44 2.90
C TRP A 148 -0.94 19.35 2.73
N LYS A 149 -1.32 20.12 3.74
CA LYS A 149 -2.46 21.06 3.68
C LYS A 149 -2.16 22.32 2.88
N THR A 150 -0.91 22.70 2.75
CA THR A 150 -0.45 23.96 2.15
C THR A 150 0.41 23.74 0.91
N ASP A 151 1.01 22.60 0.74
CA ASP A 151 1.76 22.24 -0.47
C ASP A 151 0.78 21.78 -1.56
N GLU A 152 0.73 22.52 -2.67
CA GLU A 152 -0.23 22.29 -3.75
C GLU A 152 -0.06 20.90 -4.41
N HIS A 153 1.19 20.43 -4.54
CA HIS A 153 1.45 19.11 -5.10
C HIS A 153 0.88 18.00 -4.20
N LEU A 154 1.12 18.10 -2.90
CA LEU A 154 0.60 17.14 -1.92
C LEU A 154 -0.93 17.18 -1.85
N LEU A 155 -1.50 18.37 -1.80
CA LEU A 155 -2.94 18.55 -1.73
C LEU A 155 -3.66 17.93 -2.93
N ASN A 156 -3.15 18.15 -4.15
CA ASN A 156 -3.76 17.63 -5.37
C ASN A 156 -3.68 16.09 -5.46
N ARG A 157 -2.58 15.50 -5.01
CA ARG A 157 -2.40 14.04 -4.97
C ARG A 157 -3.34 13.39 -3.97
N ASN A 158 -3.41 13.95 -2.77
CA ASN A 158 -4.32 13.49 -1.72
C ASN A 158 -5.78 13.61 -2.16
N LYS A 159 -6.12 14.73 -2.83
CA LYS A 159 -7.45 14.96 -3.36
C LYS A 159 -7.84 13.93 -4.43
N PHE A 160 -6.94 13.55 -5.33
CA PHE A 160 -7.22 12.57 -6.37
C PHE A 160 -7.68 11.22 -5.79
N ILE A 161 -7.00 10.72 -4.76
CA ILE A 161 -7.38 9.48 -4.07
C ILE A 161 -8.64 9.70 -3.24
N GLY A 162 -8.69 10.77 -2.44
CA GLY A 162 -9.81 11.09 -1.56
C GLY A 162 -11.12 11.30 -2.29
N ASP A 163 -11.10 11.93 -3.47
CA ASP A 163 -12.31 12.10 -4.30
C ASP A 163 -12.89 10.76 -4.76
N CYS A 164 -12.02 9.78 -5.12
CA CYS A 164 -12.49 8.44 -5.49
C CYS A 164 -13.15 7.73 -4.30
N TYR A 165 -12.58 7.84 -3.11
CA TYR A 165 -13.13 7.25 -1.90
C TYR A 165 -14.45 7.90 -1.51
N ASN A 166 -14.50 9.23 -1.50
CA ASN A 166 -15.72 9.99 -1.22
C ASN A 166 -16.84 9.69 -2.24
N GLU A 167 -16.49 9.58 -3.53
CA GLU A 167 -17.48 9.20 -4.56
C GLU A 167 -18.12 7.84 -4.24
N PHE A 168 -17.34 6.84 -3.80
CA PHE A 168 -17.90 5.56 -3.40
C PHE A 168 -18.75 5.67 -2.13
N HIS A 169 -18.33 6.44 -1.13
CA HIS A 169 -19.12 6.68 0.09
C HIS A 169 -20.48 7.30 -0.20
N GLU A 170 -20.57 8.15 -1.23
CA GLU A 170 -21.82 8.79 -1.66
C GLU A 170 -22.68 7.89 -2.53
N LYS A 171 -22.09 7.34 -3.60
CA LYS A 171 -22.84 6.62 -4.65
C LYS A 171 -23.11 5.16 -4.31
N ARG A 172 -22.18 4.45 -3.70
CA ARG A 172 -22.29 3.05 -3.29
C ARG A 172 -22.71 2.12 -4.44
N ASP A 173 -22.20 2.36 -5.63
CA ASP A 173 -22.47 1.57 -6.81
C ASP A 173 -21.20 0.81 -7.27
N LYS A 174 -21.38 -0.18 -8.15
CA LYS A 174 -20.28 -1.00 -8.67
C LYS A 174 -19.21 -0.18 -9.39
N PHE A 175 -19.58 0.91 -10.07
CA PHE A 175 -18.63 1.71 -10.82
C PHE A 175 -17.75 2.55 -9.90
N SER A 176 -18.33 3.22 -8.91
CA SER A 176 -17.58 3.97 -7.90
C SER A 176 -16.75 3.04 -7.01
N LEU A 177 -17.23 1.84 -6.68
CA LEU A 177 -16.43 0.80 -6.03
C LEU A 177 -15.17 0.48 -6.85
N MET A 178 -15.34 0.21 -8.16
CA MET A 178 -14.17 -0.14 -8.99
C MET A 178 -13.16 1.00 -9.08
N LYS A 179 -13.64 2.25 -9.19
CA LYS A 179 -12.75 3.43 -9.13
C LYS A 179 -11.98 3.50 -7.81
N THR A 180 -12.62 3.18 -6.69
CA THR A 180 -11.97 3.08 -5.38
C THR A 180 -10.90 1.99 -5.37
N LEU A 181 -11.18 0.81 -5.92
CA LEU A 181 -10.21 -0.28 -6.02
C LEU A 181 -9.01 0.11 -6.90
N ILE A 182 -9.23 0.80 -8.01
CA ILE A 182 -8.16 1.34 -8.86
C ILE A 182 -7.38 2.44 -8.13
N ALA A 183 -8.04 3.32 -7.39
CA ALA A 183 -7.37 4.35 -6.58
C ALA A 183 -6.47 3.73 -5.50
N ASN A 184 -6.94 2.69 -4.80
CA ASN A 184 -6.11 1.89 -3.90
C ASN A 184 -4.91 1.27 -4.62
N PHE A 185 -5.14 0.69 -5.79
CA PHE A 185 -4.08 0.06 -6.58
C PHE A 185 -3.02 1.06 -7.06
N ILE A 186 -3.42 2.31 -7.36
CA ILE A 186 -2.51 3.42 -7.67
C ILE A 186 -1.73 3.84 -6.42
N LEU A 187 -2.41 3.98 -5.28
CA LEU A 187 -1.80 4.37 -4.01
C LEU A 187 -0.71 3.39 -3.62
N GLU A 188 -1.04 2.11 -3.50
CA GLU A 188 -0.15 1.03 -3.07
C GLU A 188 0.96 0.73 -4.09
N GLY A 189 0.65 0.83 -5.39
CA GLY A 189 1.52 0.37 -6.47
C GLY A 189 2.35 1.44 -7.15
N ILE A 190 2.02 2.74 -6.98
CA ILE A 190 2.62 3.85 -7.71
C ILE A 190 3.03 5.00 -6.76
N TYR A 191 2.13 5.49 -5.91
CA TYR A 191 2.30 6.76 -5.20
C TYR A 191 3.39 6.78 -4.13
N PHE A 192 3.79 5.64 -3.62
CA PHE A 192 4.84 5.54 -2.60
C PHE A 192 6.25 5.45 -3.17
N TYR A 193 6.39 5.13 -4.46
CA TYR A 193 7.65 4.63 -4.98
C TYR A 193 8.74 5.70 -5.18
N SER A 194 8.39 6.97 -5.46
CA SER A 194 9.39 8.05 -5.43
C SER A 194 9.96 8.24 -4.02
N GLY A 195 9.11 8.10 -2.99
CA GLY A 195 9.52 8.12 -1.60
C GLY A 195 10.43 6.94 -1.25
N PHE A 196 10.04 5.71 -1.59
CA PHE A 196 10.84 4.52 -1.31
C PHE A 196 12.22 4.59 -1.97
N MET A 197 12.28 4.99 -3.25
CA MET A 197 13.56 5.19 -3.95
C MET A 197 14.44 6.22 -3.24
N PHE A 198 13.86 7.31 -2.76
CA PHE A 198 14.58 8.35 -2.05
C PHE A 198 15.21 7.82 -0.75
N PHE A 199 14.45 7.14 0.10
CA PHE A 199 14.96 6.59 1.36
C PHE A 199 16.05 5.52 1.11
N TYR A 200 15.85 4.64 0.14
CA TYR A 200 16.85 3.64 -0.23
C TYR A 200 18.13 4.29 -0.77
N ASN A 201 18.00 5.38 -1.53
CA ASN A 201 19.13 6.13 -2.02
C ASN A 201 19.92 6.83 -0.89
N LEU A 202 19.24 7.39 0.11
CA LEU A 202 19.92 7.90 1.30
C LEU A 202 20.73 6.80 2.00
N SER A 203 20.13 5.65 2.24
CA SER A 203 20.81 4.51 2.86
C SER A 203 22.00 4.01 2.03
N ARG A 204 21.87 3.98 0.70
CA ARG A 204 22.96 3.61 -0.22
C ARG A 204 24.15 4.58 -0.13
N ASN A 205 23.88 5.83 0.19
CA ASN A 205 24.87 6.86 0.42
C ASN A 205 25.34 6.94 1.90
N GLY A 206 25.00 5.95 2.73
CA GLY A 206 25.41 5.87 4.13
C GLY A 206 24.68 6.82 5.08
N LYS A 207 23.48 7.29 4.71
CA LYS A 207 22.64 8.23 5.47
C LYS A 207 21.30 7.61 5.83
N MET A 208 20.72 7.97 6.98
CA MET A 208 19.33 7.63 7.36
C MET A 208 18.99 6.15 7.22
N SER A 209 19.87 5.28 7.70
CA SER A 209 19.73 3.83 7.51
C SER A 209 18.55 3.24 8.30
N GLY A 210 18.22 3.80 9.46
CA GLY A 210 17.06 3.39 10.25
C GLY A 210 15.75 3.74 9.54
N SER A 211 15.60 4.98 9.05
CA SER A 211 14.45 5.39 8.23
C SER A 211 14.28 4.49 7.00
N ALA A 212 15.38 4.20 6.30
CA ALA A 212 15.31 3.27 5.16
C ALA A 212 14.89 1.86 5.56
N GLN A 213 15.20 1.41 6.78
CA GLN A 213 14.77 0.12 7.31
C GLN A 213 13.26 0.11 7.60
N GLU A 214 12.72 1.17 8.21
CA GLU A 214 11.27 1.38 8.38
C GLU A 214 10.55 1.30 7.03
N ILE A 215 11.02 2.08 6.06
CA ILE A 215 10.46 2.12 4.70
C ILE A 215 10.55 0.74 4.00
N ARG A 216 11.55 -0.09 4.28
CA ARG A 216 11.58 -1.47 3.75
C ARG A 216 10.45 -2.33 4.28
N TYR A 217 10.15 -2.22 5.57
CA TYR A 217 9.05 -2.99 6.17
C TYR A 217 7.71 -2.51 5.64
N ILE A 218 7.53 -1.19 5.51
CA ILE A 218 6.35 -0.61 4.88
C ILE A 218 6.23 -1.10 3.43
N ASN A 219 7.25 -0.94 2.58
CA ASN A 219 7.20 -1.39 1.18
C ASN A 219 6.92 -2.90 1.02
N ARG A 220 7.39 -3.73 1.94
CA ARG A 220 7.05 -5.15 1.97
C ARG A 220 5.55 -5.35 2.20
N ASP A 221 4.97 -4.60 3.12
CA ASP A 221 3.55 -4.66 3.41
C ASP A 221 2.73 -4.10 2.24
N GLU A 222 3.15 -2.99 1.60
CA GLU A 222 2.53 -2.42 0.40
C GLU A 222 2.52 -3.38 -0.79
N ASN A 223 3.55 -4.18 -0.98
CA ASN A 223 3.53 -5.24 -1.99
C ASN A 223 2.48 -6.33 -1.67
N THR A 224 2.23 -6.60 -0.40
CA THR A 224 1.18 -7.52 0.04
C THR A 224 -0.21 -6.89 -0.17
N HIS A 225 -0.38 -5.60 0.14
CA HIS A 225 -1.61 -4.84 -0.12
C HIS A 225 -1.93 -4.78 -1.62
N LEU A 226 -0.93 -4.51 -2.44
CA LEU A 226 -1.07 -4.50 -3.90
C LEU A 226 -1.53 -5.87 -4.43
N TRP A 227 -0.99 -6.97 -3.89
CA TRP A 227 -1.44 -8.31 -4.22
C TRP A 227 -2.91 -8.53 -3.86
N LEU A 228 -3.37 -8.05 -2.69
CA LEU A 228 -4.78 -8.12 -2.28
C LEU A 228 -5.70 -7.43 -3.30
N PHE A 229 -5.43 -6.15 -3.61
CA PHE A 229 -6.26 -5.40 -4.55
C PHE A 229 -6.21 -5.97 -5.95
N ARG A 230 -5.04 -6.41 -6.41
CA ARG A 230 -4.93 -7.13 -7.69
C ARG A 230 -5.83 -8.37 -7.71
N SER A 231 -5.81 -9.17 -6.68
CA SER A 231 -6.60 -10.41 -6.60
C SER A 231 -8.10 -10.10 -6.58
N ILE A 232 -8.54 -9.11 -5.80
CA ILE A 232 -9.94 -8.65 -5.79
C ILE A 232 -10.38 -8.20 -7.19
N ILE A 233 -9.58 -7.40 -7.89
CA ILE A 233 -9.90 -6.90 -9.23
C ILE A 233 -10.01 -8.05 -10.24
N LEU A 234 -9.09 -9.01 -10.21
CA LEU A 234 -9.12 -10.17 -11.11
C LEU A 234 -10.33 -11.08 -10.88
N GLU A 235 -10.73 -11.29 -9.62
CA GLU A 235 -11.97 -12.02 -9.32
C GLU A 235 -13.21 -11.28 -9.80
N LEU A 236 -13.25 -9.95 -9.62
CA LEU A 236 -14.35 -9.13 -10.13
C LEU A 236 -14.43 -9.12 -11.66
N GLN A 237 -13.31 -9.24 -12.39
CA GLN A 237 -13.35 -9.39 -13.85
C GLN A 237 -14.15 -10.63 -14.28
N THR A 238 -14.07 -11.68 -13.48
CA THR A 238 -14.79 -12.95 -13.73
C THR A 238 -16.24 -12.89 -13.23
N GLU A 239 -16.47 -12.34 -12.04
CA GLU A 239 -17.78 -12.36 -11.39
C GLU A 239 -18.71 -11.24 -11.84
N GLU A 240 -18.14 -10.10 -12.23
CA GLU A 240 -18.86 -8.84 -12.54
C GLU A 240 -18.39 -8.24 -13.88
N PRO A 241 -18.48 -8.95 -15.01
CA PRO A 241 -17.92 -8.50 -16.29
C PRO A 241 -18.53 -7.16 -16.77
N ASP A 242 -19.70 -6.79 -16.29
CA ASP A 242 -20.34 -5.49 -16.56
C ASP A 242 -19.57 -4.29 -15.92
N MET A 243 -18.68 -4.54 -14.97
CA MET A 243 -17.77 -3.53 -14.43
C MET A 243 -16.57 -3.26 -15.36
N PHE A 244 -16.36 -4.08 -16.39
CA PHE A 244 -15.17 -4.06 -17.25
C PHE A 244 -15.53 -3.89 -18.74
N THR A 245 -16.59 -3.15 -19.06
CA THR A 245 -16.85 -2.77 -20.45
C THR A 245 -15.70 -1.91 -20.99
N PRO A 246 -15.46 -1.88 -22.31
CA PRO A 246 -14.38 -1.10 -22.90
C PRO A 246 -14.35 0.38 -22.43
N GLU A 247 -15.53 0.99 -22.30
CA GLU A 247 -15.67 2.38 -21.85
C GLU A 247 -15.22 2.56 -20.39
N LYS A 248 -15.59 1.63 -19.52
CA LYS A 248 -15.20 1.65 -18.09
C LYS A 248 -13.71 1.35 -17.93
N VAL A 249 -13.18 0.35 -18.64
CA VAL A 249 -11.75 0.05 -18.63
C VAL A 249 -10.93 1.25 -19.08
N LYS A 250 -11.44 2.01 -20.08
CA LYS A 250 -10.78 3.26 -20.50
C LYS A 250 -10.71 4.29 -19.36
N VAL A 251 -11.75 4.41 -18.56
CA VAL A 251 -11.73 5.30 -17.37
C VAL A 251 -10.65 4.83 -16.38
N TYR A 252 -10.56 3.52 -16.10
CA TYR A 252 -9.56 2.96 -15.19
C TYR A 252 -8.14 3.13 -15.71
N GLU A 253 -7.94 2.97 -17.03
CA GLU A 253 -6.67 3.25 -17.70
C GLU A 253 -6.28 4.73 -17.54
N ASP A 254 -7.22 5.65 -17.75
CA ASP A 254 -6.98 7.10 -17.61
C ASP A 254 -6.63 7.45 -16.16
N MET A 255 -7.26 6.81 -15.15
CA MET A 255 -6.89 6.95 -13.75
C MET A 255 -5.46 6.47 -13.48
N MET A 256 -5.07 5.31 -14.03
CA MET A 256 -3.71 4.78 -13.88
C MET A 256 -2.66 5.71 -14.53
N ARG A 257 -2.94 6.22 -15.74
CA ARG A 257 -2.08 7.20 -16.43
C ARG A 257 -1.94 8.49 -15.63
N GLU A 258 -3.03 8.97 -15.06
CA GLU A 258 -3.03 10.16 -14.19
C GLU A 258 -2.22 9.91 -12.92
N GLY A 259 -2.38 8.76 -12.27
CA GLY A 259 -1.57 8.37 -11.12
C GLY A 259 -0.06 8.36 -11.43
N VAL A 260 0.32 7.74 -12.54
CA VAL A 260 1.73 7.73 -13.02
C VAL A 260 2.21 9.16 -13.31
N ARG A 261 1.40 9.98 -13.98
CA ARG A 261 1.76 11.38 -14.29
C ARG A 261 2.00 12.20 -13.02
N GLN A 262 1.12 12.05 -12.02
CA GLN A 262 1.23 12.75 -10.75
C GLN A 262 2.45 12.30 -9.96
N GLU A 263 2.75 10.98 -9.94
CA GLU A 263 3.93 10.46 -9.26
C GLU A 263 5.23 10.94 -9.90
N ILE A 264 5.30 10.98 -11.24
CA ILE A 264 6.45 11.55 -11.95
C ILE A 264 6.62 13.03 -11.61
N ALA A 265 5.54 13.81 -11.67
CA ALA A 265 5.61 15.25 -11.34
C ALA A 265 6.03 15.48 -9.88
N TRP A 266 5.52 14.64 -8.97
CA TRP A 266 5.91 14.65 -7.56
C TRP A 266 7.38 14.33 -7.37
N GLY A 267 7.87 13.22 -7.93
CA GLY A 267 9.27 12.84 -7.82
C GLY A 267 10.21 13.88 -8.43
N GLN A 268 9.83 14.51 -9.53
CA GLN A 268 10.58 15.63 -10.13
C GLN A 268 10.60 16.86 -9.19
N TYR A 269 9.51 17.13 -8.52
CA TYR A 269 9.40 18.26 -7.58
C TYR A 269 10.22 18.07 -6.32
N VAL A 270 10.18 16.86 -5.71
CA VAL A 270 10.83 16.61 -4.42
C VAL A 270 12.28 16.15 -4.55
N ILE A 271 12.62 15.38 -5.57
CA ILE A 271 13.95 14.80 -5.80
C ILE A 271 14.72 15.66 -6.82
N GLY A 272 14.08 16.00 -7.93
CA GLY A 272 14.69 16.79 -9.00
C GLY A 272 16.02 16.21 -9.49
N ASN A 273 17.02 17.09 -9.56
CA ASN A 273 18.40 16.75 -9.94
C ASN A 273 19.42 17.08 -8.82
N ASP A 274 18.94 17.48 -7.65
CA ASP A 274 19.78 18.00 -6.56
C ASP A 274 20.06 16.96 -5.47
N VAL A 275 19.43 15.77 -5.56
CA VAL A 275 19.66 14.64 -4.67
C VAL A 275 20.72 13.73 -5.27
N GLN A 276 21.84 13.56 -4.56
CA GLN A 276 22.95 12.71 -5.02
C GLN A 276 22.48 11.27 -5.31
N GLY A 277 22.74 10.79 -6.53
CA GLY A 277 22.45 9.40 -6.94
C GLY A 277 21.08 9.19 -7.56
N LEU A 278 20.22 10.20 -7.59
CA LEU A 278 18.93 10.23 -8.29
C LEU A 278 18.84 11.46 -9.21
N ASN A 279 17.99 11.38 -10.21
CA ASN A 279 17.61 12.51 -11.04
C ASN A 279 16.18 12.33 -11.60
N ALA A 280 15.62 13.42 -12.12
CA ALA A 280 14.26 13.47 -12.64
C ALA A 280 13.97 12.41 -13.73
N GLN A 281 14.95 12.12 -14.58
CA GLN A 281 14.78 11.12 -15.66
C GLN A 281 14.72 9.70 -15.09
N MET A 282 15.60 9.35 -14.14
CA MET A 282 15.59 8.04 -13.46
C MET A 282 14.26 7.78 -12.77
N VAL A 283 13.73 8.78 -12.06
CA VAL A 283 12.41 8.71 -11.42
C VAL A 283 11.32 8.47 -12.46
N SER A 284 11.31 9.28 -13.53
CA SER A 284 10.30 9.16 -14.58
C SER A 284 10.28 7.77 -15.22
N ASP A 285 11.46 7.26 -15.61
CA ASP A 285 11.58 5.95 -16.28
C ASP A 285 11.12 4.81 -15.35
N TYR A 286 11.49 4.87 -14.08
CA TYR A 286 11.11 3.85 -13.12
C TYR A 286 9.60 3.86 -12.82
N ILE A 287 9.00 5.04 -12.65
CA ILE A 287 7.55 5.14 -12.38
C ILE A 287 6.73 4.73 -13.63
N ARG A 288 7.17 5.02 -14.84
CA ARG A 288 6.53 4.51 -16.07
C ARG A 288 6.63 2.99 -16.16
N TYR A 289 7.78 2.42 -15.82
CA TYR A 289 7.95 0.97 -15.71
C TYR A 289 6.97 0.37 -14.71
N LEU A 290 6.85 0.94 -13.51
CA LEU A 290 5.88 0.47 -12.52
C LEU A 290 4.44 0.58 -13.02
N GLY A 291 4.07 1.67 -13.68
CA GLY A 291 2.75 1.83 -14.31
C GLY A 291 2.45 0.69 -15.29
N ASN A 292 3.40 0.37 -16.17
CA ASN A 292 3.29 -0.76 -17.09
C ASN A 292 3.16 -2.10 -16.35
N LEU A 293 4.00 -2.33 -15.35
CA LEU A 293 4.00 -3.57 -14.56
C LEU A 293 2.67 -3.78 -13.83
N ARG A 294 2.14 -2.71 -13.21
CA ARG A 294 0.88 -2.77 -12.46
C ARG A 294 -0.31 -3.00 -13.38
N TRP A 295 -0.41 -2.22 -14.47
CA TRP A 295 -1.53 -2.33 -15.40
C TRP A 295 -1.55 -3.66 -16.14
N SER A 296 -0.39 -4.13 -16.62
CA SER A 296 -0.28 -5.46 -17.24
C SER A 296 -0.59 -6.60 -16.27
N GLY A 297 -0.29 -6.42 -14.98
CA GLY A 297 -0.65 -7.37 -13.91
C GLY A 297 -2.15 -7.53 -13.73
N LEU A 298 -2.97 -6.58 -14.19
CA LEU A 298 -4.44 -6.67 -14.22
C LEU A 298 -4.97 -7.30 -15.53
N GLY A 299 -4.10 -7.70 -16.47
CA GLY A 299 -4.49 -8.34 -17.72
C GLY A 299 -4.85 -7.38 -18.86
N PHE A 300 -4.64 -6.07 -18.70
CA PHE A 300 -5.03 -5.06 -19.70
C PHE A 300 -3.91 -4.64 -20.66
N GLY A 301 -2.73 -5.28 -20.61
CA GLY A 301 -1.57 -4.92 -21.43
C GLY A 301 -0.72 -3.81 -20.81
N PHE A 302 -0.03 -3.01 -21.62
CA PHE A 302 0.84 -1.94 -21.14
C PHE A 302 0.19 -0.56 -21.29
N LEU A 303 0.48 0.34 -20.34
CA LEU A 303 0.08 1.75 -20.43
C LEU A 303 0.91 2.51 -21.46
N TYR A 304 2.18 2.17 -21.59
CA TYR A 304 3.16 2.87 -22.42
C TYR A 304 3.93 1.88 -23.28
N ASP A 305 4.31 2.29 -24.50
CA ASP A 305 5.12 1.48 -25.40
C ASP A 305 6.59 1.39 -24.95
N ASP A 306 7.06 2.41 -24.23
CA ASP A 306 8.38 2.47 -23.59
C ASP A 306 8.34 1.95 -22.14
N ASN A 307 9.50 1.77 -21.54
CA ASN A 307 9.67 1.35 -20.13
C ASN A 307 8.88 0.08 -19.75
N GLN A 308 8.77 -0.89 -20.66
CA GLN A 308 8.16 -2.19 -20.40
C GLN A 308 9.07 -3.11 -19.57
N LYS A 309 10.37 -2.77 -19.46
CA LYS A 309 11.35 -3.46 -18.63
C LYS A 309 11.92 -2.51 -17.59
N GLU A 310 12.32 -3.09 -16.46
CA GLU A 310 12.97 -2.33 -15.41
C GLU A 310 14.23 -1.63 -15.94
N PRO A 311 14.38 -0.30 -15.71
CA PRO A 311 15.57 0.44 -16.13
C PRO A 311 16.82 -0.11 -15.42
N GLU A 312 17.89 -0.35 -16.19
CA GLU A 312 19.14 -0.94 -15.68
C GLU A 312 19.74 -0.15 -14.51
N ASN A 313 19.68 1.18 -14.60
CA ASN A 313 20.17 2.10 -13.58
C ASN A 313 19.28 2.18 -12.31
N MET A 314 18.13 1.49 -12.30
CA MET A 314 17.19 1.44 -11.17
C MET A 314 17.05 0.04 -10.54
N LYS A 315 17.67 -0.98 -11.09
CA LYS A 315 17.64 -2.36 -10.55
C LYS A 315 18.06 -2.48 -9.07
N TRP A 316 18.84 -1.53 -8.60
CA TRP A 316 19.24 -1.46 -7.20
C TRP A 316 18.05 -1.24 -6.26
N VAL A 317 16.97 -0.60 -6.72
CA VAL A 317 15.75 -0.39 -5.91
C VAL A 317 15.17 -1.73 -5.48
N GLY A 318 15.07 -2.69 -6.40
CA GLY A 318 14.60 -4.05 -6.10
C GLY A 318 15.45 -4.79 -5.08
N GLN A 319 16.76 -4.53 -5.01
CA GLN A 319 17.65 -5.12 -4.00
C GLN A 319 17.33 -4.58 -2.60
N TYR A 320 16.98 -3.31 -2.48
CA TYR A 320 16.59 -2.70 -1.20
C TYR A 320 15.16 -3.06 -0.79
N SER A 321 14.26 -3.23 -1.75
CA SER A 321 12.86 -3.61 -1.47
C SER A 321 12.71 -5.10 -1.13
N ASN A 322 13.75 -5.93 -1.37
CA ASN A 322 13.68 -7.38 -1.14
C ASN A 322 13.90 -7.71 0.35
N ALA A 323 12.87 -7.41 1.16
CA ALA A 323 12.87 -7.60 2.62
C ALA A 323 13.01 -9.07 3.05
N ASN A 324 12.93 -10.04 2.12
CA ASN A 324 13.17 -11.45 2.43
C ASN A 324 14.61 -11.73 2.88
N MET A 325 15.58 -10.92 2.46
CA MET A 325 16.97 -11.04 2.96
C MET A 325 17.13 -10.62 4.43
N VAL A 326 16.29 -9.70 4.92
CA VAL A 326 16.34 -9.22 6.31
C VAL A 326 15.63 -10.19 7.26
N LYS A 327 14.64 -10.94 6.78
CA LYS A 327 13.92 -11.94 7.57
C LYS A 327 14.78 -13.13 8.00
N THR A 328 15.76 -13.54 7.21
CA THR A 328 16.63 -14.69 7.54
C THR A 328 17.38 -14.41 8.83
N ASP A 329 17.96 -13.22 9.00
CA ASP A 329 18.71 -12.86 10.20
C ASP A 329 17.81 -12.66 11.43
N PHE A 330 16.62 -12.09 11.24
CA PHE A 330 15.67 -11.82 12.34
C PHE A 330 15.00 -13.09 12.86
N PHE A 331 14.67 -14.05 11.98
CA PHE A 331 14.07 -15.32 12.40
C PHE A 331 15.11 -16.32 12.93
N GLU A 332 16.33 -16.28 12.48
CA GLU A 332 17.43 -17.02 13.12
C GLU A 332 17.67 -16.54 14.55
N ALA A 333 17.58 -15.24 14.80
CA ALA A 333 17.70 -14.67 16.15
C ALA A 333 16.45 -14.96 17.03
N LYS A 334 15.24 -15.03 16.48
CA LYS A 334 13.98 -15.34 17.22
C LYS A 334 13.68 -16.83 17.34
N SER A 335 14.20 -17.69 16.50
CA SER A 335 13.92 -19.14 16.58
C SER A 335 14.45 -19.79 17.88
N THR A 336 15.40 -19.14 18.54
CA THR A 336 15.87 -19.56 19.87
C THR A 336 14.98 -19.09 21.03
N ALA A 337 14.09 -18.10 20.82
CA ALA A 337 13.21 -17.54 21.86
C ALA A 337 11.77 -18.05 21.79
N TYR A 338 11.33 -18.65 20.68
CA TYR A 338 9.98 -19.16 20.45
C TYR A 338 9.97 -20.66 20.19
N ALA A 339 10.68 -21.43 21.03
CA ALA A 339 10.30 -22.81 21.29
C ALA A 339 9.03 -22.72 22.15
N LYS A 340 7.85 -22.72 21.54
CA LYS A 340 6.62 -23.04 22.27
C LYS A 340 6.86 -24.37 22.96
N SER A 341 6.97 -24.35 24.26
CA SER A 341 6.90 -25.54 25.07
C SER A 341 5.62 -26.27 24.70
N THR A 342 5.74 -27.40 24.03
CA THR A 342 4.67 -28.38 23.86
C THR A 342 4.33 -29.11 25.17
N ALA A 343 4.80 -28.61 26.30
CA ALA A 343 4.68 -29.22 27.61
C ALA A 343 3.47 -28.72 28.43
N LEU A 344 2.38 -28.27 27.77
CA LEU A 344 1.15 -27.83 28.47
C LEU A 344 -0.11 -28.55 27.93
N VAL A 345 -0.01 -29.78 27.48
CA VAL A 345 -1.21 -30.55 27.01
C VAL A 345 -1.45 -31.83 27.82
N ASP A 346 -0.64 -32.17 28.80
CA ASP A 346 -0.77 -33.47 29.52
C ASP A 346 -1.25 -33.37 30.98
N ASP A 347 -1.80 -32.24 31.46
CA ASP A 347 -2.41 -32.14 32.79
C ASP A 347 -3.67 -31.27 32.81
N LEU A 348 -4.75 -31.76 32.18
CA LEU A 348 -6.15 -31.41 32.53
C LEU A 348 -7.08 -32.58 32.20
#